data_7affe0c54d9eb1e3aa45ef9d21cc2323
#
_entry.id   7affe0c54d9eb1e3aa45ef9d21cc2323
#
_cell.length_a   1.000
_cell.length_b   1.000
_cell.length_c   1.000
_cell.angle_alpha   90.00
_cell.angle_beta   90.00
_cell.angle_gamma   90.00
#
_symmetry.space_group_name_H-M   'P 1'
#
loop_
_entity.id
_entity.type
_entity.pdbx_description
1 polymer ?
#
loop_
_entity_poly.entity_id
_entity_poly.type
_entity_poly.pdbx_seq_one_letter_code
_entity_poly.pdbx_strand_id
1 'polypeptide(L)'
;QQPVQNLYLVSSSVMDIFDHLDALDSIRFSSQKEEDWYIEGAKKAMARGDISYAGKYSKPDYEQIVSQKCTLAIENMMISHTPEVREMLEDFGIPVMIEYSSYEKHPLGRVEWVRFFGTLLGKEKEAEKIFEKQKNILKKVTADEKTDKTVAFFYITSNGLVQVRQSSDYIPKMIELAGGKYIFEDLGDEEVARSTVNMQIEDFYQGAKAVSYTHLRAHETRH
;
A
#
# COMPACT_ATOMS: atom_id res chain seq x y z
N GLN A 1 -14.14 -11.78 -17.93
CA GLN A 1 -15.14 -10.83 -18.41
C GLN A 1 -14.88 -9.48 -17.76
N GLN A 2 -14.79 -8.42 -18.51
CA GLN A 2 -14.61 -7.04 -18.01
C GLN A 2 -15.91 -6.25 -18.20
N PRO A 3 -16.19 -5.25 -17.33
CA PRO A 3 -15.51 -4.97 -16.06
C PRO A 3 -15.78 -6.03 -15.00
N VAL A 4 -14.83 -6.22 -14.08
CA VAL A 4 -15.02 -7.11 -12.91
C VAL A 4 -15.90 -6.42 -11.88
N GLN A 5 -16.73 -7.20 -11.19
CA GLN A 5 -17.66 -6.73 -10.16
C GLN A 5 -17.77 -7.77 -9.04
N ASN A 6 -18.41 -7.42 -7.94
CA ASN A 6 -18.56 -8.28 -6.77
C ASN A 6 -17.22 -8.77 -6.20
N LEU A 7 -16.28 -7.85 -6.02
CA LEU A 7 -14.95 -8.16 -5.54
C LEU A 7 -14.91 -8.31 -4.02
N TYR A 8 -14.06 -9.22 -3.55
CA TYR A 8 -13.57 -9.22 -2.17
C TYR A 8 -12.20 -8.54 -2.14
N LEU A 9 -12.09 -7.41 -1.45
CA LEU A 9 -10.88 -6.60 -1.40
C LEU A 9 -10.25 -6.62 -0.03
N VAL A 10 -9.00 -7.09 0.04
CA VAL A 10 -8.19 -7.17 1.25
C VAL A 10 -7.17 -6.04 1.32
N SER A 11 -6.63 -5.63 0.18
CA SER A 11 -5.58 -4.61 0.13
C SER A 11 -6.11 -3.20 0.32
N SER A 12 -5.55 -2.47 1.31
CA SER A 12 -5.90 -1.08 1.56
C SER A 12 -5.36 -0.11 0.50
N SER A 13 -4.20 -0.41 -0.09
CA SER A 13 -3.65 0.41 -1.19
C SER A 13 -4.51 0.34 -2.44
N VAL A 14 -5.09 -0.82 -2.71
CA VAL A 14 -5.99 -0.99 -3.85
C VAL A 14 -7.34 -0.30 -3.63
N MET A 15 -7.85 -0.25 -2.40
CA MET A 15 -9.06 0.52 -2.07
C MET A 15 -8.92 2.00 -2.48
N ASP A 16 -7.77 2.60 -2.22
CA ASP A 16 -7.47 3.99 -2.63
C ASP A 16 -7.47 4.16 -4.15
N ILE A 17 -6.91 3.19 -4.87
CA ILE A 17 -6.93 3.18 -6.34
C ILE A 17 -8.38 3.11 -6.87
N PHE A 18 -9.22 2.25 -6.28
CA PHE A 18 -10.62 2.11 -6.69
C PHE A 18 -11.44 3.36 -6.38
N ASP A 19 -11.19 4.02 -5.24
CA ASP A 19 -11.83 5.31 -4.91
C ASP A 19 -11.46 6.38 -5.94
N HIS A 20 -10.18 6.50 -6.29
CA HIS A 20 -9.70 7.45 -7.28
C HIS A 20 -10.17 7.16 -8.72
N LEU A 21 -10.48 5.91 -9.03
CA LEU A 21 -11.07 5.50 -10.32
C LEU A 21 -12.59 5.63 -10.34
N ASP A 22 -13.23 6.08 -9.25
CA ASP A 22 -14.69 6.07 -9.11
C ASP A 22 -15.29 4.69 -9.43
N ALA A 23 -14.72 3.65 -8.77
CA ALA A 23 -15.04 2.24 -9.02
C ALA A 23 -15.29 1.44 -7.74
N LEU A 24 -15.63 2.12 -6.63
CA LEU A 24 -15.98 1.44 -5.36
C LEU A 24 -17.21 0.55 -5.47
N ASP A 25 -18.08 0.81 -6.45
CA ASP A 25 -19.26 0.01 -6.77
C ASP A 25 -18.93 -1.40 -7.28
N SER A 26 -17.71 -1.64 -7.74
CA SER A 26 -17.23 -2.97 -8.11
C SER A 26 -16.84 -3.83 -6.91
N ILE A 27 -16.63 -3.22 -5.73
CA ILE A 27 -16.29 -3.91 -4.49
C ILE A 27 -17.57 -4.27 -3.75
N ARG A 28 -17.72 -5.53 -3.39
CA ARG A 28 -18.84 -5.99 -2.56
C ARG A 28 -18.41 -6.28 -1.13
N PHE A 29 -17.16 -6.71 -0.93
CA PHE A 29 -16.65 -7.15 0.36
C PHE A 29 -15.31 -6.52 0.68
N SER A 30 -15.13 -6.20 1.97
CA SER A 30 -13.87 -5.70 2.53
C SER A 30 -13.42 -6.58 3.68
N SER A 31 -12.10 -6.77 3.81
CA SER A 31 -11.49 -7.44 4.97
C SER A 31 -11.30 -6.50 6.16
N GLN A 32 -11.58 -5.22 6.00
CA GLN A 32 -11.52 -4.22 7.06
C GLN A 32 -12.91 -3.68 7.35
N LYS A 33 -13.15 -3.34 8.61
CA LYS A 33 -14.38 -2.71 9.06
C LYS A 33 -14.41 -1.22 8.69
N GLU A 34 -15.60 -0.62 8.73
CA GLU A 34 -15.78 0.80 8.43
C GLU A 34 -14.90 1.72 9.29
N GLU A 35 -14.81 1.44 10.59
CA GLU A 35 -14.01 2.22 11.54
C GLU A 35 -12.50 2.17 11.28
N ASP A 36 -12.02 1.12 10.60
CA ASP A 36 -10.59 0.90 10.31
C ASP A 36 -10.14 1.63 9.03
N TRP A 37 -11.07 2.15 8.22
CA TRP A 37 -10.73 2.86 7.00
C TRP A 37 -10.41 4.34 7.25
N TYR A 38 -9.41 4.85 6.53
CA TYR A 38 -9.12 6.28 6.41
C TYR A 38 -9.61 6.88 5.09
N ILE A 39 -10.05 6.04 4.14
CA ILE A 39 -10.57 6.43 2.83
C ILE A 39 -12.05 6.75 2.99
N GLU A 40 -12.41 8.03 2.84
CA GLU A 40 -13.78 8.51 3.08
C GLU A 40 -14.81 7.89 2.12
N GLY A 41 -14.41 7.63 0.87
CA GLY A 41 -15.27 6.92 -0.10
C GLY A 41 -15.63 5.52 0.38
N ALA A 42 -14.64 4.77 0.87
CA ALA A 42 -14.84 3.43 1.43
C ALA A 42 -15.75 3.43 2.65
N LYS A 43 -15.54 4.35 3.61
CA LYS A 43 -16.44 4.52 4.78
C LYS A 43 -17.88 4.76 4.36
N LYS A 44 -18.09 5.72 3.46
CA LYS A 44 -19.44 6.04 2.97
C LYS A 44 -20.11 4.87 2.26
N ALA A 45 -19.36 4.11 1.46
CA ALA A 45 -19.87 2.93 0.78
C ALA A 45 -20.25 1.83 1.80
N MET A 46 -19.45 1.62 2.84
CA MET A 46 -19.77 0.67 3.91
C MET A 46 -20.97 1.13 4.74
N ALA A 47 -21.03 2.40 5.13
CA ALA A 47 -22.16 2.95 5.89
C ALA A 47 -23.50 2.81 5.13
N ARG A 48 -23.49 2.86 3.79
CA ARG A 48 -24.69 2.61 2.95
C ARG A 48 -24.99 1.13 2.75
N GLY A 49 -24.08 0.24 3.11
CA GLY A 49 -24.19 -1.21 2.86
C GLY A 49 -23.82 -1.63 1.43
N ASP A 50 -23.24 -0.75 0.63
CA ASP A 50 -22.73 -1.07 -0.69
C ASP A 50 -21.53 -2.04 -0.59
N ILE A 51 -20.66 -1.81 0.38
CA ILE A 51 -19.55 -2.69 0.75
C ILE A 51 -19.80 -3.27 2.13
N SER A 52 -19.67 -4.59 2.28
CA SER A 52 -19.85 -5.29 3.55
C SER A 52 -18.52 -5.83 4.09
N TYR A 53 -18.36 -5.81 5.40
CA TYR A 53 -17.24 -6.52 6.03
C TYR A 53 -17.46 -8.04 5.94
N ALA A 54 -16.50 -8.75 5.36
CA ALA A 54 -16.56 -10.20 5.17
C ALA A 54 -15.39 -10.95 5.84
N GLY A 55 -15.06 -10.54 7.05
CA GLY A 55 -13.98 -11.17 7.83
C GLY A 55 -12.58 -10.65 7.49
N LYS A 56 -11.61 -10.95 8.37
CA LYS A 56 -10.20 -10.60 8.16
C LYS A 56 -9.58 -11.45 7.05
N TYR A 57 -8.50 -10.97 6.43
CA TYR A 57 -7.75 -11.73 5.42
C TYR A 57 -7.42 -13.18 5.85
N SER A 58 -7.13 -13.41 7.14
CA SER A 58 -6.79 -14.70 7.70
C SER A 58 -7.99 -15.55 8.12
N LYS A 59 -9.20 -15.00 8.09
CA LYS A 59 -10.45 -15.67 8.45
C LYS A 59 -11.63 -15.01 7.74
N PRO A 60 -11.74 -15.17 6.41
CA PRO A 60 -12.88 -14.64 5.66
C PRO A 60 -14.20 -15.33 6.04
N ASP A 61 -15.29 -14.61 5.85
CA ASP A 61 -16.65 -15.16 5.90
C ASP A 61 -16.99 -15.80 4.53
N TYR A 62 -16.57 -17.05 4.36
CA TYR A 62 -16.77 -17.78 3.10
C TYR A 62 -18.24 -17.93 2.71
N GLU A 63 -19.14 -18.10 3.71
CA GLU A 63 -20.57 -18.21 3.44
C GLU A 63 -21.11 -16.94 2.80
N GLN A 64 -20.77 -15.78 3.35
CA GLN A 64 -21.16 -14.50 2.81
C GLN A 64 -20.55 -14.25 1.41
N ILE A 65 -19.27 -14.53 1.25
CA ILE A 65 -18.52 -14.30 0.00
C ILE A 65 -19.10 -15.18 -1.14
N VAL A 66 -19.35 -16.45 -0.87
CA VAL A 66 -19.86 -17.41 -1.86
C VAL A 66 -21.33 -17.14 -2.18
N SER A 67 -22.19 -16.94 -1.15
CA SER A 67 -23.64 -16.75 -1.35
C SER A 67 -23.95 -15.52 -2.21
N GLN A 68 -23.15 -14.50 -2.12
CA GLN A 68 -23.30 -13.27 -2.93
C GLN A 68 -22.48 -13.27 -4.22
N LYS A 69 -21.93 -14.43 -4.62
CA LYS A 69 -21.26 -14.66 -5.91
C LYS A 69 -20.04 -13.74 -6.13
N CYS A 70 -19.13 -13.69 -5.15
CA CYS A 70 -17.84 -13.04 -5.35
C CYS A 70 -17.16 -13.58 -6.61
N THR A 71 -16.61 -12.70 -7.44
CA THR A 71 -16.02 -13.07 -8.73
C THR A 71 -14.51 -13.09 -8.74
N LEU A 72 -13.87 -12.36 -7.80
CA LEU A 72 -12.43 -12.25 -7.65
C LEU A 72 -12.09 -11.77 -6.24
N ALA A 73 -11.14 -12.41 -5.59
CA ALA A 73 -10.51 -11.91 -4.38
C ALA A 73 -9.20 -11.19 -4.72
N ILE A 74 -9.04 -9.95 -4.25
CA ILE A 74 -7.81 -9.18 -4.40
C ILE A 74 -7.12 -9.13 -3.05
N GLU A 75 -6.09 -9.94 -2.92
CA GLU A 75 -5.32 -10.16 -1.71
C GLU A 75 -3.99 -9.38 -1.75
N ASN A 76 -3.39 -9.18 -0.60
CA ASN A 76 -2.02 -8.71 -0.47
C ASN A 76 -1.09 -9.84 -0.02
N MET A 77 0.22 -9.56 0.12
CA MET A 77 1.22 -10.55 0.51
C MET A 77 0.99 -11.21 1.90
N MET A 78 0.12 -10.63 2.74
CA MET A 78 -0.21 -11.25 4.03
C MET A 78 -0.89 -12.62 3.88
N ILE A 79 -1.51 -12.88 2.72
CA ILE A 79 -2.10 -14.19 2.40
C ILE A 79 -1.09 -15.33 2.45
N SER A 80 0.21 -15.04 2.25
CA SER A 80 1.27 -16.05 2.36
C SER A 80 1.43 -16.64 3.76
N HIS A 81 0.92 -15.96 4.80
CA HIS A 81 0.90 -16.47 6.17
C HIS A 81 -0.29 -17.39 6.45
N THR A 82 -1.27 -17.44 5.55
CA THR A 82 -2.48 -18.24 5.66
C THR A 82 -2.85 -18.83 4.29
N PRO A 83 -1.98 -19.70 3.71
CA PRO A 83 -2.17 -20.22 2.35
C PRO A 83 -3.47 -21.00 2.19
N GLU A 84 -3.97 -21.60 3.29
CA GLU A 84 -5.25 -22.31 3.34
C GLU A 84 -6.46 -21.41 2.98
N VAL A 85 -6.36 -20.10 3.24
CA VAL A 85 -7.42 -19.15 2.86
C VAL A 85 -7.49 -19.02 1.34
N ARG A 86 -6.34 -18.93 0.68
CA ARG A 86 -6.27 -18.89 -0.78
C ARG A 86 -6.83 -20.17 -1.38
N GLU A 87 -6.38 -21.33 -0.90
CA GLU A 87 -6.85 -22.65 -1.36
C GLU A 87 -8.37 -22.76 -1.23
N MET A 88 -8.92 -22.37 -0.09
CA MET A 88 -10.36 -22.42 0.16
C MET A 88 -11.16 -21.49 -0.79
N LEU A 89 -10.69 -20.27 -1.06
CA LEU A 89 -11.34 -19.37 -2.02
C LEU A 89 -11.32 -19.97 -3.43
N GLU A 90 -10.17 -20.52 -3.86
CA GLU A 90 -10.02 -21.16 -5.16
C GLU A 90 -10.88 -22.44 -5.28
N ASP A 91 -11.03 -23.23 -4.21
CA ASP A 91 -11.91 -24.40 -4.16
C ASP A 91 -13.40 -24.03 -4.30
N PHE A 92 -13.80 -22.85 -3.82
CA PHE A 92 -15.13 -22.27 -4.07
C PHE A 92 -15.28 -21.66 -5.47
N GLY A 93 -14.27 -21.77 -6.32
CA GLY A 93 -14.27 -21.22 -7.68
C GLY A 93 -14.06 -19.70 -7.75
N ILE A 94 -13.54 -19.09 -6.68
CA ILE A 94 -13.22 -17.68 -6.62
C ILE A 94 -11.73 -17.50 -6.93
N PRO A 95 -11.35 -16.95 -8.09
CA PRO A 95 -9.96 -16.66 -8.38
C PRO A 95 -9.34 -15.72 -7.35
N VAL A 96 -8.07 -15.97 -7.00
CA VAL A 96 -7.33 -15.11 -6.08
C VAL A 96 -6.21 -14.40 -6.83
N MET A 97 -6.21 -13.08 -6.77
CA MET A 97 -5.14 -12.24 -7.29
C MET A 97 -4.37 -11.63 -6.13
N ILE A 98 -3.05 -11.83 -6.10
CA ILE A 98 -2.17 -11.20 -5.10
C ILE A 98 -1.58 -9.94 -5.72
N GLU A 99 -1.83 -8.79 -5.10
CA GLU A 99 -1.29 -7.52 -5.53
C GLU A 99 0.04 -7.20 -4.84
N TYR A 100 0.91 -6.51 -5.54
CA TYR A 100 2.27 -6.19 -5.09
C TYR A 100 2.57 -4.68 -5.10
N SER A 101 1.57 -3.83 -5.21
CA SER A 101 1.74 -2.37 -5.34
C SER A 101 2.59 -1.77 -4.23
N SER A 102 2.45 -2.29 -3.00
CA SER A 102 3.21 -1.83 -1.84
C SER A 102 4.68 -2.28 -1.83
N TYR A 103 5.08 -3.19 -2.72
CA TYR A 103 6.46 -3.66 -2.87
C TYR A 103 7.23 -2.95 -3.98
N GLU A 104 6.57 -2.10 -4.74
CA GLU A 104 7.25 -1.28 -5.75
C GLU A 104 8.25 -0.33 -5.10
N LYS A 105 9.50 -0.43 -5.54
CA LYS A 105 10.62 0.37 -5.02
C LYS A 105 10.59 1.82 -5.53
N HIS A 106 9.99 2.04 -6.70
CA HIS A 106 9.89 3.37 -7.30
C HIS A 106 8.49 3.99 -7.05
N PRO A 107 8.39 5.26 -6.62
CA PRO A 107 7.10 5.90 -6.35
C PRO A 107 6.12 5.83 -7.53
N LEU A 108 6.59 6.06 -8.77
CA LEU A 108 5.74 5.91 -9.94
C LEU A 108 5.33 4.46 -10.22
N GLY A 109 6.15 3.47 -9.86
CA GLY A 109 5.75 2.07 -9.96
C GLY A 109 4.52 1.78 -9.11
N ARG A 110 4.46 2.32 -7.88
CA ARG A 110 3.26 2.22 -7.03
C ARG A 110 2.03 2.85 -7.68
N VAL A 111 2.19 4.02 -8.29
CA VAL A 111 1.10 4.72 -8.98
C VAL A 111 0.70 3.99 -10.26
N GLU A 112 1.63 3.34 -10.95
CA GLU A 112 1.37 2.65 -12.23
C GLU A 112 0.35 1.52 -12.09
N TRP A 113 0.19 0.94 -10.91
CA TRP A 113 -0.86 -0.04 -10.64
C TRP A 113 -2.27 0.48 -10.92
N VAL A 114 -2.47 1.80 -10.95
CA VAL A 114 -3.75 2.40 -11.37
C VAL A 114 -4.11 2.00 -12.80
N ARG A 115 -3.12 1.84 -13.70
CA ARG A 115 -3.33 1.41 -15.08
C ARG A 115 -3.80 -0.03 -15.16
N PHE A 116 -3.18 -0.91 -14.34
CA PHE A 116 -3.57 -2.30 -14.25
C PHE A 116 -5.03 -2.44 -13.79
N PHE A 117 -5.38 -1.79 -12.67
CA PHE A 117 -6.74 -1.81 -12.16
C PHE A 117 -7.72 -1.07 -13.07
N GLY A 118 -7.30 0.01 -13.71
CA GLY A 118 -8.08 0.69 -14.73
C GLY A 118 -8.51 -0.24 -15.87
N THR A 119 -7.56 -1.06 -16.35
CA THR A 119 -7.87 -2.08 -17.38
C THR A 119 -8.82 -3.15 -16.85
N LEU A 120 -8.63 -3.63 -15.62
CA LEU A 120 -9.49 -4.63 -15.00
C LEU A 120 -10.94 -4.13 -14.84
N LEU A 121 -11.11 -2.83 -14.61
CA LEU A 121 -12.38 -2.15 -14.33
C LEU A 121 -13.01 -1.47 -15.57
N GLY A 122 -12.35 -1.50 -16.74
CA GLY A 122 -12.80 -0.77 -17.93
C GLY A 122 -12.71 0.76 -17.79
N LYS A 123 -11.75 1.24 -16.99
CA LYS A 123 -11.48 2.65 -16.65
C LYS A 123 -10.11 3.11 -17.17
N GLU A 124 -9.67 2.63 -18.32
CA GLU A 124 -8.31 2.86 -18.83
C GLU A 124 -8.00 4.34 -19.04
N LYS A 125 -8.99 5.11 -19.50
CA LYS A 125 -8.82 6.55 -19.77
C LYS A 125 -8.62 7.35 -18.49
N GLU A 126 -9.40 7.04 -17.47
CA GLU A 126 -9.32 7.63 -16.14
C GLU A 126 -7.98 7.28 -15.47
N ALA A 127 -7.59 6.01 -15.56
CA ALA A 127 -6.32 5.51 -15.03
C ALA A 127 -5.12 6.19 -15.67
N GLU A 128 -5.11 6.33 -16.99
CA GLU A 128 -4.06 7.03 -17.72
C GLU A 128 -3.95 8.50 -17.31
N LYS A 129 -5.09 9.18 -17.16
CA LYS A 129 -5.14 10.57 -16.71
C LYS A 129 -4.56 10.73 -15.30
N ILE A 130 -4.88 9.82 -14.39
CA ILE A 130 -4.34 9.82 -13.02
C ILE A 130 -2.82 9.60 -13.06
N PHE A 131 -2.36 8.59 -13.79
CA PHE A 131 -0.94 8.28 -13.90
C PHE A 131 -0.14 9.43 -14.52
N GLU A 132 -0.56 10.00 -15.64
CA GLU A 132 0.14 11.12 -16.28
C GLU A 132 0.17 12.38 -15.41
N LYS A 133 -0.89 12.62 -14.63
CA LYS A 133 -0.90 13.70 -13.62
C LYS A 133 0.22 13.52 -12.59
N GLN A 134 0.35 12.33 -12.00
CA GLN A 134 1.37 12.03 -10.99
C GLN A 134 2.78 12.05 -11.58
N LYS A 135 2.97 11.51 -12.77
CA LYS A 135 4.24 11.56 -13.51
C LYS A 135 4.67 12.99 -13.81
N ASN A 136 3.74 13.87 -14.17
CA ASN A 136 4.04 15.28 -14.42
C ASN A 136 4.38 16.05 -13.12
N ILE A 137 3.77 15.71 -11.99
CA ILE A 137 4.15 16.23 -10.67
C ILE A 137 5.59 15.81 -10.36
N LEU A 138 5.91 14.53 -10.51
CA LEU A 138 7.25 14.00 -10.25
C LEU A 138 8.31 14.70 -11.14
N LYS A 139 8.03 14.87 -12.43
CA LYS A 139 8.93 15.59 -13.34
C LYS A 139 9.25 17.02 -12.86
N LYS A 140 8.27 17.72 -12.29
CA LYS A 140 8.49 19.06 -11.75
C LYS A 140 9.39 19.03 -10.53
N VAL A 141 9.14 18.11 -9.61
CA VAL A 141 9.95 17.93 -8.39
C VAL A 141 11.39 17.56 -8.73
N THR A 142 11.58 16.63 -9.68
CA THR A 142 12.93 16.17 -10.07
C THR A 142 13.69 17.15 -10.98
N ALA A 143 13.06 18.19 -11.48
CA ALA A 143 13.71 19.25 -12.23
C ALA A 143 14.41 20.28 -11.34
N ASP A 144 14.10 20.29 -10.04
CA ASP A 144 14.74 21.17 -9.08
C ASP A 144 16.20 20.75 -8.81
N GLU A 145 17.02 21.70 -8.37
CA GLU A 145 18.44 21.45 -8.08
C GLU A 145 18.59 20.44 -6.92
N LYS A 146 19.55 19.52 -7.07
CA LYS A 146 19.95 18.63 -5.98
C LYS A 146 20.49 19.46 -4.81
N THR A 147 20.15 19.03 -3.61
CA THR A 147 20.61 19.67 -2.38
C THR A 147 21.58 18.75 -1.64
N ASP A 148 22.46 19.33 -0.81
CA ASP A 148 23.32 18.56 0.09
C ASP A 148 22.63 18.18 1.41
N LYS A 149 21.31 18.39 1.49
CA LYS A 149 20.55 18.07 2.70
C LYS A 149 20.43 16.57 2.88
N THR A 150 20.74 16.13 4.09
CA THR A 150 20.58 14.75 4.53
C THR A 150 19.27 14.59 5.31
N VAL A 151 18.57 13.47 5.07
CA VAL A 151 17.25 13.19 5.62
C VAL A 151 17.27 11.88 6.39
N ALA A 152 16.77 11.89 7.63
CA ALA A 152 16.42 10.69 8.38
C ALA A 152 14.90 10.50 8.36
N PHE A 153 14.45 9.29 8.02
CA PHE A 153 13.05 8.89 8.10
C PHE A 153 12.95 7.66 9.01
N PHE A 154 12.30 7.81 10.15
CA PHE A 154 12.23 6.76 11.16
C PHE A 154 11.00 6.87 12.05
N TYR A 155 10.72 5.84 12.83
CA TYR A 155 9.83 5.90 14.00
C TYR A 155 10.39 5.03 15.13
N ILE A 156 9.93 5.32 16.35
CA ILE A 156 10.31 4.54 17.54
C ILE A 156 9.21 3.52 17.79
N THR A 157 9.61 2.25 17.87
CA THR A 157 8.70 1.13 18.15
C THR A 157 8.32 1.09 19.64
N SER A 158 7.26 0.37 19.99
CA SER A 158 6.79 0.25 21.38
C SER A 158 7.81 -0.39 22.33
N ASN A 159 8.76 -1.15 21.78
CA ASN A 159 9.87 -1.75 22.54
C ASN A 159 11.15 -0.90 22.52
N GLY A 160 11.08 0.36 22.10
CA GLY A 160 12.19 1.33 22.17
C GLY A 160 13.21 1.22 21.03
N LEU A 161 13.01 0.34 20.05
CA LEU A 161 13.89 0.28 18.88
C LEU A 161 13.54 1.39 17.88
N VAL A 162 14.53 1.87 17.15
CA VAL A 162 14.31 2.77 16.03
C VAL A 162 14.15 1.95 14.77
N GLN A 163 13.02 2.11 14.11
CA GLN A 163 12.79 1.49 12.82
C GLN A 163 13.03 2.49 11.69
N VAL A 164 13.92 2.15 10.78
CA VAL A 164 14.30 2.94 9.61
C VAL A 164 13.97 2.19 8.32
N ARG A 165 13.96 2.88 7.20
CA ARG A 165 13.77 2.25 5.88
C ARG A 165 15.08 1.66 5.37
N GLN A 166 14.99 0.51 4.70
CA GLN A 166 16.12 0.02 3.88
C GLN A 166 16.40 0.97 2.73
N SER A 167 17.65 1.04 2.30
CA SER A 167 18.08 1.92 1.19
C SER A 167 17.31 1.67 -0.11
N SER A 168 16.89 0.43 -0.35
CA SER A 168 16.11 0.03 -1.54
C SER A 168 14.61 0.31 -1.45
N ASP A 169 14.10 0.83 -0.33
CA ASP A 169 12.68 1.17 -0.16
C ASP A 169 12.30 2.43 -0.95
N TYR A 170 11.01 2.59 -1.24
CA TYR A 170 10.51 3.74 -2.01
C TYR A 170 10.68 5.08 -1.30
N ILE A 171 10.75 5.11 0.06
CA ILE A 171 10.96 6.36 0.81
C ILE A 171 12.34 6.96 0.56
N PRO A 172 13.47 6.22 0.69
CA PRO A 172 14.78 6.71 0.23
C PRO A 172 14.76 7.18 -1.22
N LYS A 173 14.07 6.45 -2.10
CA LYS A 173 13.93 6.86 -3.51
C LYS A 173 13.16 8.18 -3.67
N MET A 174 12.14 8.42 -2.87
CA MET A 174 11.45 9.72 -2.86
C MET A 174 12.35 10.85 -2.37
N ILE A 175 13.16 10.61 -1.34
CA ILE A 175 14.13 11.59 -0.82
C ILE A 175 15.14 11.95 -1.92
N GLU A 176 15.70 10.95 -2.61
CA GLU A 176 16.62 11.14 -3.74
C GLU A 176 15.97 11.94 -4.88
N LEU A 177 14.75 11.60 -5.27
CA LEU A 177 13.99 12.28 -6.32
C LEU A 177 13.68 13.74 -5.95
N ALA A 178 13.53 14.04 -4.66
CA ALA A 178 13.37 15.40 -4.15
C ALA A 178 14.72 16.15 -3.99
N GLY A 179 15.84 15.57 -4.44
CA GLY A 179 17.17 16.16 -4.40
C GLY A 179 17.92 16.03 -3.07
N GLY A 180 17.36 15.32 -2.08
CA GLY A 180 18.01 15.06 -0.79
C GLY A 180 18.83 13.77 -0.80
N LYS A 181 19.53 13.52 0.32
CA LYS A 181 20.29 12.27 0.57
C LYS A 181 19.69 11.56 1.78
N TYR A 182 19.40 10.28 1.65
CA TYR A 182 18.99 9.45 2.78
C TYR A 182 20.23 9.03 3.59
N ILE A 183 20.18 9.18 4.92
CA ILE A 183 21.40 8.95 5.75
C ILE A 183 21.84 7.49 5.85
N PHE A 184 20.97 6.53 5.59
CA PHE A 184 21.25 5.10 5.63
C PHE A 184 21.28 4.51 4.21
N GLU A 185 22.16 5.05 3.34
CA GLU A 185 22.27 4.68 1.93
C GLU A 185 22.68 3.20 1.72
N ASP A 186 23.47 2.66 2.65
CA ASP A 186 24.00 1.28 2.58
C ASP A 186 23.26 0.31 3.52
N LEU A 187 22.10 0.71 4.07
CA LEU A 187 21.42 -0.11 5.04
C LEU A 187 20.44 -1.09 4.38
N GLY A 188 20.65 -2.37 4.63
CA GLY A 188 19.77 -3.47 4.25
C GLY A 188 20.38 -4.38 3.20
N ASP A 189 19.75 -5.54 3.05
CA ASP A 189 20.11 -6.55 2.07
C ASP A 189 19.07 -6.52 0.93
N GLU A 190 19.51 -6.36 -0.30
CA GLU A 190 18.62 -6.32 -1.47
C GLU A 190 17.81 -7.62 -1.66
N GLU A 191 18.31 -8.74 -1.13
CA GLU A 191 17.67 -10.04 -1.21
C GLU A 191 16.54 -10.23 -0.20
N VAL A 192 16.47 -9.39 0.85
CA VAL A 192 15.44 -9.50 1.88
C VAL A 192 14.25 -8.60 1.54
N ALA A 193 13.09 -9.20 1.34
CA ALA A 193 11.83 -8.51 1.02
C ALA A 193 11.26 -7.63 2.16
N ARG A 194 12.09 -7.18 3.10
CA ARG A 194 11.70 -6.27 4.18
C ARG A 194 11.99 -4.84 3.77
N SER A 195 11.03 -3.96 3.95
CA SER A 195 11.21 -2.53 3.68
C SER A 195 11.84 -1.75 4.84
N THR A 196 12.01 -2.40 5.99
CA THR A 196 12.45 -1.74 7.24
C THR A 196 13.49 -2.56 7.99
N VAL A 197 14.34 -1.85 8.73
CA VAL A 197 15.33 -2.41 9.67
C VAL A 197 15.13 -1.80 11.05
N ASN A 198 15.19 -2.61 12.09
CA ASN A 198 15.20 -2.16 13.47
C ASN A 198 16.64 -2.04 13.95
N MET A 199 16.97 -0.94 14.63
CA MET A 199 18.27 -0.71 15.23
C MET A 199 18.13 -0.14 16.64
N GLN A 200 19.22 -0.22 17.43
CA GLN A 200 19.27 0.42 18.75
C GLN A 200 19.32 1.95 18.58
N ILE A 201 18.80 2.65 19.58
CA ILE A 201 18.74 4.12 19.54
C ILE A 201 20.13 4.76 19.46
N GLU A 202 21.13 4.12 20.06
CA GLU A 202 22.53 4.54 20.05
C GLU A 202 23.13 4.45 18.65
N ASP A 203 22.86 3.36 17.92
CA ASP A 203 23.31 3.15 16.54
C ASP A 203 22.66 4.16 15.61
N PHE A 204 21.35 4.39 15.77
CA PHE A 204 20.64 5.43 15.05
C PHE A 204 21.25 6.81 15.29
N TYR A 205 21.49 7.16 16.55
CA TYR A 205 22.06 8.46 16.93
C TYR A 205 23.44 8.66 16.32
N GLN A 206 24.29 7.64 16.28
CA GLN A 206 25.61 7.72 15.63
C GLN A 206 25.49 7.99 14.12
N GLY A 207 24.58 7.29 13.44
CA GLY A 207 24.35 7.49 12.01
C GLY A 207 23.69 8.84 11.69
N ALA A 208 22.88 9.37 12.61
CA ALA A 208 22.06 10.57 12.37
C ALA A 208 22.74 11.89 12.79
N LYS A 209 24.01 11.90 13.21
CA LYS A 209 24.71 13.10 13.71
C LYS A 209 24.76 14.27 12.74
N ALA A 210 24.75 14.00 11.43
CA ALA A 210 24.89 15.00 10.39
C ALA A 210 23.58 15.26 9.63
N VAL A 211 22.41 15.00 10.25
CA VAL A 211 21.12 15.14 9.59
C VAL A 211 20.72 16.59 9.44
N SER A 212 20.42 17.02 8.22
CA SER A 212 19.89 18.35 7.90
C SER A 212 18.39 18.44 8.14
N TYR A 213 17.66 17.34 7.92
CA TYR A 213 16.21 17.24 8.10
C TYR A 213 15.80 15.86 8.60
N THR A 214 14.98 15.83 9.65
CA THR A 214 14.45 14.62 10.26
C THR A 214 12.92 14.62 10.18
N HIS A 215 12.34 13.56 9.62
CA HIS A 215 10.91 13.32 9.67
C HIS A 215 10.59 12.24 10.70
N LEU A 216 9.93 12.65 11.77
CA LEU A 216 9.43 11.77 12.83
C LEU A 216 7.95 11.48 12.60
N ARG A 217 7.59 10.21 12.42
CA ARG A 217 6.20 9.77 12.43
C ARG A 217 5.87 9.25 13.83
N ALA A 218 5.04 9.99 14.58
CA ALA A 218 4.49 9.51 15.83
C ALA A 218 3.40 8.46 15.51
N HIS A 219 3.51 7.25 16.08
CA HIS A 219 2.38 6.34 16.19
C HIS A 219 1.50 6.87 17.32
N GLU A 220 0.35 7.43 16.99
CA GLU A 220 -0.71 7.57 17.98
C GLU A 220 -1.18 6.14 18.33
N THR A 221 -0.75 5.67 19.50
CA THR A 221 -1.38 4.51 20.14
C THR A 221 -2.78 4.92 20.54
N ARG A 222 -3.78 4.58 19.73
CA ARG A 222 -5.16 4.59 20.21
C ARG A 222 -5.28 3.47 21.24
N HIS A 223 -5.50 3.87 22.48
CA HIS A 223 -5.98 3.01 23.56
C HIS A 223 -7.44 2.64 23.34
#